data_870c2c38e3cbf5c588b3a5485ab96cfc
#
_entry.id   870c2c38e3cbf5c588b3a5485ab96cfc
#
_cell.length_a   1.000
_cell.length_b   1.000
_cell.length_c   1.000
_cell.angle_alpha   90.00
_cell.angle_beta   90.00
_cell.angle_gamma   90.00
#
_symmetry.space_group_name_H-M   'P 1'
#
loop_
_entity.id
_entity.type
_entity.pdbx_description
1 polymer ?
#
loop_
_entity_poly.entity_id
_entity_poly.type
_entity_poly.pdbx_seq_one_letter_code
_entity_poly.pdbx_strand_id
1 'polypeptide(L)'
;ARAIGAVNTVWLDELGALQGSNTDAYGFMTNLDAGAPRWREGCDVAMVLGAGGAARAILHGLIEAGIPRILLTNRTTAKADTLARAFGDHVEVVPWDAKDSALTACRLLVNTTSLGMTGQPPLEIMVSALPAEAVVTDIVYVPLETHLLAAARARGLATVDGLGMLLHQAVPGFERWFGVRPEVTSDLRARVVATLGDA
;
A
#
# COMPACT_ATOMS: atom_id res chain seq x y z
N ALA A 1 13.38 -2.88 8.46
CA ALA A 1 13.39 -1.53 9.04
C ALA A 1 14.45 -0.62 8.42
N ARG A 2 15.74 -1.04 8.35
CA ARG A 2 16.83 -0.18 7.82
C ARG A 2 16.59 0.21 6.37
N ALA A 3 16.23 -0.73 5.49
CA ALA A 3 15.95 -0.46 4.07
C ALA A 3 14.75 0.48 3.88
N ILE A 4 13.73 0.37 4.74
CA ILE A 4 12.53 1.21 4.70
C ILE A 4 12.77 2.59 5.33
N GLY A 5 13.69 2.68 6.30
CA GLY A 5 13.96 3.89 7.07
C GLY A 5 12.87 4.22 8.10
N ALA A 6 12.07 3.23 8.53
CA ALA A 6 11.01 3.36 9.52
C ALA A 6 10.84 2.08 10.34
N VAL A 7 10.40 2.22 11.59
CA VAL A 7 10.09 1.13 12.52
C VAL A 7 8.65 1.29 12.97
N ASN A 8 7.85 0.21 12.93
CA ASN A 8 6.50 0.17 13.48
C ASN A 8 6.31 -0.92 14.54
N THR A 9 7.28 -1.84 14.69
CA THR A 9 7.23 -2.95 15.63
C THR A 9 8.54 -3.04 16.39
N VAL A 10 8.50 -3.08 17.73
CA VAL A 10 9.67 -3.18 18.60
C VAL A 10 9.50 -4.31 19.62
N TRP A 11 10.62 -4.94 20.00
CA TRP A 11 10.66 -5.98 21.03
C TRP A 11 12.03 -6.01 21.68
N LEU A 12 12.14 -6.69 22.82
CA LEU A 12 13.43 -7.03 23.43
C LEU A 12 13.82 -8.45 22.98
N ASP A 13 15.08 -8.64 22.58
CA ASP A 13 15.61 -9.97 22.31
C ASP A 13 15.93 -10.72 23.63
N GLU A 14 16.41 -11.96 23.49
CA GLU A 14 16.75 -12.82 24.65
C GLU A 14 17.83 -12.23 25.57
N LEU A 15 18.63 -11.30 25.07
CA LEU A 15 19.66 -10.59 25.83
C LEU A 15 19.17 -9.26 26.40
N GLY A 16 17.90 -8.91 26.20
CA GLY A 16 17.30 -7.65 26.63
C GLY A 16 17.65 -6.46 25.73
N ALA A 17 18.26 -6.68 24.56
CA ALA A 17 18.54 -5.59 23.63
C ALA A 17 17.30 -5.22 22.81
N LEU A 18 17.09 -3.90 22.61
CA LEU A 18 15.96 -3.40 21.83
C LEU A 18 16.15 -3.69 20.34
N GLN A 19 15.19 -4.38 19.77
CA GLN A 19 15.09 -4.71 18.35
C GLN A 19 13.93 -3.96 17.71
N GLY A 20 14.02 -3.72 16.40
CA GLY A 20 12.95 -3.04 15.66
C GLY A 20 12.78 -3.56 14.23
N SER A 21 11.54 -3.63 13.78
CA SER A 21 11.17 -4.02 12.42
C SER A 21 10.14 -3.08 11.84
N ASN A 22 9.95 -3.17 10.52
CA ASN A 22 8.80 -2.60 9.84
C ASN A 22 8.01 -3.74 9.19
N THR A 23 6.75 -3.87 9.57
CA THR A 23 5.84 -4.93 9.11
C THR A 23 4.83 -4.44 8.07
N ASP A 24 4.84 -3.13 7.73
CA ASP A 24 3.90 -2.55 6.76
C ASP A 24 4.09 -3.16 5.37
N ALA A 25 5.35 -3.35 4.93
CA ALA A 25 5.65 -3.99 3.65
C ALA A 25 5.05 -5.40 3.57
N TYR A 26 5.24 -6.21 4.63
CA TYR A 26 4.65 -7.55 4.74
C TYR A 26 3.13 -7.47 4.70
N GLY A 27 2.52 -6.57 5.48
CA GLY A 27 1.07 -6.40 5.54
C GLY A 27 0.47 -6.04 4.19
N PHE A 28 1.07 -5.06 3.51
CA PHE A 28 0.64 -4.64 2.18
C PHE A 28 0.75 -5.75 1.13
N MET A 29 1.92 -6.39 1.04
CA MET A 29 2.17 -7.43 0.04
C MET A 29 1.25 -8.64 0.25
N THR A 30 1.08 -9.08 1.51
CA THR A 30 0.18 -10.20 1.84
C THR A 30 -1.28 -9.87 1.49
N ASN A 31 -1.73 -8.64 1.78
CA ASN A 31 -3.07 -8.19 1.41
C ASN A 31 -3.27 -8.16 -0.12
N LEU A 32 -2.29 -7.63 -0.84
CA LEU A 32 -2.35 -7.54 -2.29
C LEU A 32 -2.37 -8.94 -2.93
N ASP A 33 -1.54 -9.87 -2.44
CA ASP A 33 -1.49 -11.26 -2.91
C ASP A 33 -2.80 -12.01 -2.64
N ALA A 34 -3.44 -11.76 -1.49
CA ALA A 34 -4.72 -12.36 -1.14
C ALA A 34 -5.89 -11.78 -1.96
N GLY A 35 -5.91 -10.45 -2.15
CA GLY A 35 -7.02 -9.75 -2.81
C GLY A 35 -6.96 -9.79 -4.34
N ALA A 36 -5.75 -9.89 -4.91
CA ALA A 36 -5.53 -9.93 -6.35
C ALA A 36 -4.38 -10.91 -6.71
N PRO A 37 -4.57 -12.24 -6.58
CA PRO A 37 -3.49 -13.23 -6.66
C PRO A 37 -2.62 -13.18 -7.93
N ARG A 38 -3.16 -12.60 -9.01
CA ARG A 38 -2.49 -12.49 -10.32
C ARG A 38 -1.92 -11.09 -10.60
N TRP A 39 -1.85 -10.21 -9.61
CA TRP A 39 -1.45 -8.81 -9.81
C TRP A 39 -0.04 -8.64 -10.41
N ARG A 40 0.86 -9.63 -10.18
CA ARG A 40 2.22 -9.59 -10.73
C ARG A 40 2.29 -9.91 -12.23
N GLU A 41 1.27 -10.58 -12.78
CA GLU A 41 1.29 -11.00 -14.18
C GLU A 41 1.27 -9.77 -15.11
N GLY A 42 2.38 -9.54 -15.83
CA GLY A 42 2.56 -8.39 -16.72
C GLY A 42 2.58 -7.04 -16.00
N CYS A 43 2.87 -7.02 -14.71
CA CYS A 43 3.02 -5.77 -13.94
C CYS A 43 4.44 -5.22 -14.04
N ASP A 44 4.78 -4.63 -15.17
CA ASP A 44 6.09 -4.00 -15.39
C ASP A 44 6.17 -2.59 -14.79
N VAL A 45 5.03 -1.92 -14.63
CA VAL A 45 4.93 -0.56 -14.09
C VAL A 45 3.87 -0.48 -13.02
N ALA A 46 4.25 -0.03 -11.83
CA ALA A 46 3.35 0.34 -10.75
C ALA A 46 3.37 1.85 -10.52
N MET A 47 2.25 2.44 -10.10
CA MET A 47 2.19 3.82 -9.62
C MET A 47 1.85 3.86 -8.14
N VAL A 48 2.63 4.63 -7.38
CA VAL A 48 2.40 4.90 -5.95
C VAL A 48 2.11 6.38 -5.76
N LEU A 49 0.95 6.68 -5.20
CA LEU A 49 0.51 8.03 -4.86
C LEU A 49 0.83 8.28 -3.38
N GLY A 50 1.61 9.34 -3.12
CA GLY A 50 2.06 9.71 -1.77
C GLY A 50 3.51 9.36 -1.51
N ALA A 51 4.18 10.16 -0.66
CA ALA A 51 5.58 9.99 -0.27
C ALA A 51 5.74 10.06 1.26
N GLY A 52 4.83 9.38 1.97
CA GLY A 52 4.84 9.25 3.43
C GLY A 52 5.52 7.97 3.92
N GLY A 53 5.32 7.66 5.22
CA GLY A 53 5.88 6.46 5.84
C GLY A 53 5.40 5.16 5.20
N ALA A 54 4.10 5.05 4.92
CA ALA A 54 3.54 3.87 4.25
C ALA A 54 4.10 3.69 2.82
N ALA A 55 4.27 4.78 2.06
CA ALA A 55 4.88 4.72 0.73
C ALA A 55 6.27 4.08 0.75
N ARG A 56 7.10 4.36 1.78
CA ARG A 56 8.42 3.73 1.94
C ARG A 56 8.34 2.22 2.02
N ALA A 57 7.42 1.72 2.83
CA ALA A 57 7.24 0.29 3.01
C ALA A 57 6.71 -0.39 1.73
N ILE A 58 5.79 0.28 1.04
CA ILE A 58 5.18 -0.21 -0.19
C ILE A 58 6.20 -0.22 -1.34
N LEU A 59 6.99 0.85 -1.52
CA LEU A 59 8.08 0.88 -2.49
C LEU A 59 9.06 -0.27 -2.26
N HIS A 60 9.49 -0.47 -1.00
CA HIS A 60 10.36 -1.60 -0.65
C HIS A 60 9.73 -2.94 -1.02
N GLY A 61 8.46 -3.17 -0.66
CA GLY A 61 7.75 -4.41 -0.98
C GLY A 61 7.61 -4.67 -2.48
N LEU A 62 7.31 -3.63 -3.27
CA LEU A 62 7.20 -3.74 -4.73
C LEU A 62 8.55 -4.03 -5.40
N ILE A 63 9.63 -3.41 -4.93
CA ILE A 63 11.00 -3.67 -5.43
C ILE A 63 11.40 -5.12 -5.12
N GLU A 64 11.20 -5.58 -3.89
CA GLU A 64 11.45 -6.98 -3.49
C GLU A 64 10.59 -7.98 -4.28
N ALA A 65 9.40 -7.58 -4.70
CA ALA A 65 8.53 -8.37 -5.58
C ALA A 65 8.99 -8.38 -7.05
N GLY A 66 10.03 -7.63 -7.39
CA GLY A 66 10.62 -7.59 -8.71
C GLY A 66 9.93 -6.64 -9.70
N ILE A 67 9.16 -5.66 -9.23
CA ILE A 67 8.55 -4.66 -10.13
C ILE A 67 9.67 -3.79 -10.73
N PRO A 68 9.84 -3.80 -12.07
CA PRO A 68 10.98 -3.14 -12.70
C PRO A 68 10.95 -1.62 -12.58
N ARG A 69 9.76 -1.02 -12.64
CA ARG A 69 9.58 0.43 -12.66
C ARG A 69 8.43 0.87 -11.79
N ILE A 70 8.68 1.78 -10.86
CA ILE A 70 7.67 2.35 -9.97
C ILE A 70 7.60 3.85 -10.18
N LEU A 71 6.45 4.34 -10.63
CA LEU A 71 6.16 5.76 -10.74
C LEU A 71 5.69 6.27 -9.39
N LEU A 72 6.40 7.24 -8.83
CA LEU A 72 6.08 7.86 -7.56
C LEU A 72 5.58 9.28 -7.78
N THR A 73 4.42 9.62 -7.26
CA THR A 73 3.91 10.98 -7.31
C THR A 73 3.45 11.47 -5.94
N ASN A 74 3.64 12.75 -5.68
CA ASN A 74 3.21 13.40 -4.44
C ASN A 74 2.95 14.89 -4.68
N ARG A 75 1.93 15.48 -4.02
CA ARG A 75 1.64 16.92 -4.14
C ARG A 75 2.85 17.82 -3.87
N THR A 76 3.70 17.42 -2.93
CA THR A 76 4.99 18.08 -2.68
C THR A 76 6.08 17.27 -3.37
N THR A 77 6.49 17.67 -4.56
CA THR A 77 7.48 16.96 -5.40
C THR A 77 8.78 16.69 -4.66
N ALA A 78 9.29 17.63 -3.87
CA ALA A 78 10.52 17.46 -3.11
C ALA A 78 10.49 16.25 -2.14
N LYS A 79 9.30 15.87 -1.62
CA LYS A 79 9.17 14.64 -0.81
C LYS A 79 9.29 13.39 -1.66
N ALA A 80 8.69 13.39 -2.86
CA ALA A 80 8.82 12.29 -3.81
C ALA A 80 10.27 12.14 -4.27
N ASP A 81 10.96 13.24 -4.61
CA ASP A 81 12.38 13.23 -5.01
C ASP A 81 13.29 12.67 -3.92
N THR A 82 13.03 13.06 -2.67
CA THR A 82 13.81 12.57 -1.53
C THR A 82 13.60 11.06 -1.35
N LEU A 83 12.36 10.61 -1.52
CA LEU A 83 12.03 9.20 -1.40
C LEU A 83 12.58 8.38 -2.57
N ALA A 84 12.45 8.85 -3.80
CA ALA A 84 12.98 8.18 -4.99
C ALA A 84 14.51 8.00 -4.91
N ARG A 85 15.26 9.04 -4.49
CA ARG A 85 16.71 8.93 -4.27
C ARG A 85 17.10 7.84 -3.26
N ALA A 86 16.26 7.56 -2.29
CA ALA A 86 16.54 6.52 -1.29
C ALA A 86 16.36 5.10 -1.84
N PHE A 87 15.57 4.94 -2.92
CA PHE A 87 15.28 3.63 -3.54
C PHE A 87 15.99 3.42 -4.90
N GLY A 88 16.71 4.43 -5.39
CA GLY A 88 17.52 4.32 -6.62
C GLY A 88 16.67 4.23 -7.90
N ASP A 89 17.25 3.59 -8.91
CA ASP A 89 16.74 3.60 -10.29
C ASP A 89 15.38 2.90 -10.50
N HIS A 90 14.89 2.17 -9.48
CA HIS A 90 13.56 1.55 -9.54
C HIS A 90 12.41 2.55 -9.43
N VAL A 91 12.67 3.75 -8.90
CA VAL A 91 11.63 4.74 -8.58
C VAL A 91 11.84 6.02 -9.37
N GLU A 92 10.88 6.31 -10.23
CA GLU A 92 10.82 7.52 -11.06
C GLU A 92 9.76 8.49 -10.51
N VAL A 93 10.11 9.76 -10.34
CA VAL A 93 9.17 10.77 -9.90
C VAL A 93 8.36 11.32 -11.07
N VAL A 94 7.04 11.29 -10.93
CA VAL A 94 6.09 11.89 -11.85
C VAL A 94 5.46 13.13 -11.19
N PRO A 95 5.40 14.28 -11.86
CA PRO A 95 4.68 15.44 -11.35
C PRO A 95 3.24 15.12 -11.02
N TRP A 96 2.69 15.74 -9.96
CA TRP A 96 1.32 15.46 -9.51
C TRP A 96 0.26 15.73 -10.56
N ASP A 97 0.43 16.75 -11.37
CA ASP A 97 -0.45 17.14 -12.48
C ASP A 97 -0.33 16.22 -13.71
N ALA A 98 0.76 15.47 -13.82
CA ALA A 98 0.98 14.49 -14.88
C ALA A 98 0.56 13.05 -14.49
N LYS A 99 0.07 12.82 -13.25
CA LYS A 99 -0.26 11.48 -12.76
C LYS A 99 -1.25 10.72 -13.65
N ASP A 100 -2.28 11.43 -14.15
CA ASP A 100 -3.35 10.78 -14.93
C ASP A 100 -2.85 10.28 -16.29
N SER A 101 -2.00 11.04 -16.96
CA SER A 101 -1.40 10.62 -18.23
C SER A 101 -0.44 9.43 -18.06
N ALA A 102 0.24 9.33 -16.93
CA ALA A 102 1.16 8.25 -16.63
C ALA A 102 0.45 6.92 -16.30
N LEU A 103 -0.83 6.93 -15.95
CA LEU A 103 -1.60 5.73 -15.63
C LEU A 103 -1.73 4.74 -16.79
N THR A 104 -1.63 5.19 -18.03
CA THR A 104 -1.79 4.36 -19.23
C THR A 104 -0.81 3.18 -19.31
N ALA A 105 0.35 3.32 -18.66
CA ALA A 105 1.37 2.27 -18.59
C ALA A 105 1.28 1.40 -17.33
N CYS A 106 0.43 1.78 -16.35
CA CYS A 106 0.44 1.17 -15.03
C CYS A 106 -0.50 -0.04 -14.93
N ARG A 107 0.02 -1.17 -14.44
CA ARG A 107 -0.77 -2.36 -14.11
C ARG A 107 -1.14 -2.45 -12.63
N LEU A 108 -0.52 -1.63 -11.79
CA LEU A 108 -0.84 -1.49 -10.39
C LEU A 108 -0.90 0.00 -10.02
N LEU A 109 -1.99 0.42 -9.41
CA LEU A 109 -2.16 1.74 -8.81
C LEU A 109 -2.33 1.59 -7.30
N VAL A 110 -1.48 2.29 -6.53
CA VAL A 110 -1.49 2.25 -5.06
C VAL A 110 -1.71 3.66 -4.51
N ASN A 111 -2.80 3.89 -3.80
CA ASN A 111 -2.98 5.10 -3.00
C ASN A 111 -2.37 4.90 -1.60
N THR A 112 -1.39 5.72 -1.26
CA THR A 112 -0.78 5.78 0.08
C THR A 112 -0.98 7.15 0.74
N THR A 113 -1.84 7.98 0.16
CA THR A 113 -2.20 9.28 0.74
C THR A 113 -3.38 9.15 1.71
N SER A 114 -3.68 10.20 2.44
CA SER A 114 -4.93 10.30 3.22
C SER A 114 -6.14 10.74 2.39
N LEU A 115 -5.97 11.00 1.09
CA LEU A 115 -7.09 11.40 0.24
C LEU A 115 -8.08 10.25 0.09
N GLY A 116 -9.36 10.56 0.27
CA GLY A 116 -10.43 9.56 0.26
C GLY A 116 -10.75 8.96 1.64
N MET A 117 -9.95 9.24 2.68
CA MET A 117 -10.26 8.90 4.06
C MET A 117 -11.44 9.75 4.57
N THR A 118 -12.22 9.22 5.51
CA THR A 118 -13.28 9.98 6.18
C THR A 118 -12.74 11.30 6.74
N GLY A 119 -13.39 12.40 6.40
CA GLY A 119 -12.96 13.75 6.79
C GLY A 119 -11.83 14.36 5.95
N GLN A 120 -11.36 13.64 4.92
CA GLN A 120 -10.38 14.16 3.96
C GLN A 120 -11.03 14.35 2.57
N PRO A 121 -10.46 15.22 1.73
CA PRO A 121 -10.92 15.37 0.35
C PRO A 121 -10.82 14.05 -0.42
N PRO A 122 -11.67 13.83 -1.44
CA PRO A 122 -11.53 12.67 -2.33
C PRO A 122 -10.20 12.74 -3.10
N LEU A 123 -9.71 11.56 -3.48
CA LEU A 123 -8.60 11.46 -4.44
C LEU A 123 -9.13 11.66 -5.85
N GLU A 124 -8.78 12.79 -6.46
CA GLU A 124 -9.07 13.06 -7.87
C GLU A 124 -8.02 12.38 -8.75
N ILE A 125 -8.43 11.35 -9.49
CA ILE A 125 -7.58 10.60 -10.40
C ILE A 125 -8.42 9.98 -11.52
N MET A 126 -7.89 10.02 -12.74
CA MET A 126 -8.57 9.52 -13.93
C MET A 126 -8.40 8.00 -14.08
N VAL A 127 -9.14 7.22 -13.29
CA VAL A 127 -9.10 5.75 -13.31
C VAL A 127 -9.34 5.20 -14.73
N SER A 128 -10.06 5.95 -15.59
CA SER A 128 -10.33 5.58 -17.00
C SER A 128 -9.06 5.44 -17.84
N ALA A 129 -7.94 6.01 -17.43
CA ALA A 129 -6.67 5.90 -18.14
C ALA A 129 -5.94 4.57 -17.87
N LEU A 130 -6.31 3.83 -16.82
CA LEU A 130 -5.68 2.54 -16.50
C LEU A 130 -6.01 1.47 -17.56
N PRO A 131 -5.10 0.52 -17.85
CA PRO A 131 -5.39 -0.68 -18.62
C PRO A 131 -6.51 -1.53 -17.99
N ALA A 132 -7.20 -2.34 -18.80
CA ALA A 132 -8.34 -3.16 -18.35
C ALA A 132 -7.96 -4.22 -17.30
N GLU A 133 -6.71 -4.65 -17.30
CA GLU A 133 -6.19 -5.67 -16.38
C GLU A 133 -5.45 -5.05 -15.16
N ALA A 134 -5.55 -3.74 -15.00
CA ALA A 134 -4.90 -3.08 -13.87
C ALA A 134 -5.56 -3.45 -12.54
N VAL A 135 -4.76 -3.48 -11.49
CA VAL A 135 -5.20 -3.62 -10.11
C VAL A 135 -5.11 -2.27 -9.42
N VAL A 136 -6.15 -1.90 -8.68
CA VAL A 136 -6.19 -0.67 -7.88
C VAL A 136 -6.28 -1.03 -6.40
N THR A 137 -5.36 -0.50 -5.60
CA THR A 137 -5.36 -0.69 -4.16
C THR A 137 -5.27 0.63 -3.42
N ASP A 138 -5.96 0.71 -2.31
CA ASP A 138 -5.97 1.87 -1.43
C ASP A 138 -5.62 1.42 -0.02
N ILE A 139 -4.66 2.08 0.65
CA ILE A 139 -4.34 1.73 2.04
C ILE A 139 -5.31 2.40 3.04
N VAL A 140 -6.16 3.30 2.59
CA VAL A 140 -7.28 3.80 3.38
C VAL A 140 -8.26 2.65 3.63
N TYR A 141 -8.75 2.55 4.87
CA TYR A 141 -9.72 1.53 5.29
C TYR A 141 -10.94 2.12 6.04
N VAL A 142 -11.00 3.44 6.19
CA VAL A 142 -12.17 4.18 6.67
C VAL A 142 -12.40 5.40 5.76
N PRO A 143 -13.37 5.31 4.85
CA PRO A 143 -14.28 4.20 4.59
C PRO A 143 -13.58 2.99 3.97
N LEU A 144 -14.17 1.80 4.09
CA LEU A 144 -13.61 0.59 3.49
C LEU A 144 -13.63 0.64 1.96
N GLU A 145 -14.68 1.20 1.39
CA GLU A 145 -14.77 1.52 -0.04
C GLU A 145 -14.55 3.02 -0.27
N THR A 146 -13.34 3.38 -0.69
CA THR A 146 -13.01 4.76 -1.06
C THR A 146 -13.58 5.10 -2.45
N HIS A 147 -13.67 6.40 -2.77
CA HIS A 147 -14.04 6.85 -4.12
C HIS A 147 -13.16 6.26 -5.22
N LEU A 148 -11.86 6.09 -4.93
CA LEU A 148 -10.91 5.45 -5.85
C LEU A 148 -11.32 4.01 -6.14
N LEU A 149 -11.57 3.21 -5.10
CA LEU A 149 -11.95 1.80 -5.25
C LEU A 149 -13.31 1.64 -5.92
N ALA A 150 -14.28 2.48 -5.57
CA ALA A 150 -15.60 2.47 -6.22
C ALA A 150 -15.51 2.78 -7.72
N ALA A 151 -14.72 3.81 -8.10
CA ALA A 151 -14.50 4.15 -9.51
C ALA A 151 -13.78 3.05 -10.29
N ALA A 152 -12.78 2.39 -9.67
CA ALA A 152 -12.07 1.26 -10.26
C ALA A 152 -13.01 0.06 -10.48
N ARG A 153 -13.81 -0.27 -9.47
CA ARG A 153 -14.80 -1.36 -9.54
C ARG A 153 -15.87 -1.12 -10.59
N ALA A 154 -16.36 0.12 -10.73
CA ALA A 154 -17.32 0.49 -11.77
C ALA A 154 -16.76 0.28 -13.19
N ARG A 155 -15.43 0.29 -13.35
CA ARG A 155 -14.72 -0.06 -14.58
C ARG A 155 -14.44 -1.56 -14.76
N GLY A 156 -14.78 -2.40 -13.79
CA GLY A 156 -14.46 -3.82 -13.81
C GLY A 156 -13.01 -4.14 -13.46
N LEU A 157 -12.24 -3.19 -12.90
CA LEU A 157 -10.88 -3.42 -12.46
C LEU A 157 -10.86 -4.21 -11.15
N ALA A 158 -9.81 -5.01 -10.93
CA ALA A 158 -9.58 -5.65 -9.65
C ALA A 158 -9.23 -4.59 -8.59
N THR A 159 -9.84 -4.72 -7.40
CA THR A 159 -9.64 -3.75 -6.31
C THR A 159 -9.26 -4.45 -5.02
N VAL A 160 -8.33 -3.85 -4.26
CA VAL A 160 -7.91 -4.33 -2.93
C VAL A 160 -7.98 -3.18 -1.94
N ASP A 161 -8.75 -3.34 -0.86
CA ASP A 161 -8.88 -2.33 0.20
C ASP A 161 -7.73 -2.37 1.22
N GLY A 162 -7.64 -1.33 2.05
CA GLY A 162 -6.56 -1.15 3.01
C GLY A 162 -6.68 -1.97 4.29
N LEU A 163 -7.86 -2.52 4.61
CA LEU A 163 -8.07 -3.22 5.87
C LEU A 163 -7.20 -4.46 6.01
N GLY A 164 -7.02 -5.21 4.91
CA GLY A 164 -6.16 -6.38 4.95
C GLY A 164 -4.70 -6.04 5.27
N MET A 165 -4.18 -4.90 4.78
CA MET A 165 -2.85 -4.42 5.16
C MET A 165 -2.75 -4.19 6.67
N LEU A 166 -3.75 -3.53 7.27
CA LEU A 166 -3.81 -3.29 8.72
C LEU A 166 -3.79 -4.61 9.51
N LEU A 167 -4.53 -5.61 9.09
CA LEU A 167 -4.61 -6.90 9.77
C LEU A 167 -3.32 -7.70 9.60
N HIS A 168 -2.82 -7.84 8.38
CA HIS A 168 -1.63 -8.64 8.11
C HIS A 168 -0.36 -8.04 8.70
N GLN A 169 -0.21 -6.71 8.76
CA GLN A 169 0.97 -6.08 9.36
C GLN A 169 1.11 -6.39 10.87
N ALA A 170 0.02 -6.69 11.54
CA ALA A 170 0.05 -7.05 12.96
C ALA A 170 0.61 -8.46 13.21
N VAL A 171 0.50 -9.36 12.23
CA VAL A 171 0.89 -10.79 12.37
C VAL A 171 2.34 -10.98 12.82
N PRO A 172 3.37 -10.37 12.18
CA PRO A 172 4.75 -10.59 12.61
C PRO A 172 5.06 -10.01 14.00
N GLY A 173 4.42 -8.89 14.36
CA GLY A 173 4.57 -8.29 15.69
C GLY A 173 3.95 -9.17 16.77
N PHE A 174 2.74 -9.66 16.54
CA PHE A 174 2.05 -10.58 17.45
C PHE A 174 2.87 -11.87 17.68
N GLU A 175 3.37 -12.46 16.60
CA GLU A 175 4.23 -13.66 16.69
C GLU A 175 5.49 -13.40 17.55
N ARG A 176 6.12 -12.22 17.40
CA ARG A 176 7.29 -11.84 18.20
C ARG A 176 6.97 -11.67 19.67
N TRP A 177 5.82 -11.08 20.01
CA TRP A 177 5.45 -10.76 21.39
C TRP A 177 4.86 -11.95 22.14
N PHE A 178 4.16 -12.85 21.43
CA PHE A 178 3.39 -13.94 22.06
C PHE A 178 3.84 -15.34 21.68
N GLY A 179 4.80 -15.49 20.76
CA GLY A 179 5.32 -16.79 20.31
C GLY A 179 4.36 -17.61 19.45
N VAL A 180 3.22 -17.03 19.06
CA VAL A 180 2.19 -17.68 18.24
C VAL A 180 1.93 -16.82 17.01
N ARG A 181 1.97 -17.44 15.82
CA ARG A 181 1.63 -16.76 14.57
C ARG A 181 0.12 -16.81 14.36
N PRO A 182 -0.59 -15.66 14.44
CA PRO A 182 -2.03 -15.63 14.22
C PRO A 182 -2.36 -15.71 12.74
N GLU A 183 -3.56 -16.22 12.44
CA GLU A 183 -4.15 -16.19 11.10
C GLU A 183 -5.09 -14.99 10.96
N VAL A 184 -5.05 -14.32 9.81
CA VAL A 184 -6.03 -13.30 9.43
C VAL A 184 -7.22 -14.00 8.78
N THR A 185 -8.18 -14.43 9.59
CA THR A 185 -9.36 -15.14 9.14
C THR A 185 -10.44 -14.18 8.62
N SER A 186 -11.37 -14.71 7.81
CA SER A 186 -12.55 -13.95 7.37
C SER A 186 -13.43 -13.50 8.54
N ASP A 187 -13.52 -14.29 9.62
CA ASP A 187 -14.27 -13.92 10.84
C ASP A 187 -13.60 -12.74 11.56
N LEU A 188 -12.27 -12.77 11.73
CA LEU A 188 -11.54 -11.64 12.28
C LEU A 188 -11.78 -10.37 11.47
N ARG A 189 -11.65 -10.47 10.13
CA ARG A 189 -11.91 -9.35 9.24
C ARG A 189 -13.35 -8.82 9.40
N ALA A 190 -14.35 -9.70 9.41
CA ALA A 190 -15.75 -9.32 9.56
C ALA A 190 -16.01 -8.59 10.90
N ARG A 191 -15.42 -9.06 12.00
CA ARG A 191 -15.52 -8.40 13.31
C ARG A 191 -14.91 -7.00 13.29
N VAL A 192 -13.75 -6.81 12.66
CA VAL A 192 -13.14 -5.49 12.56
C VAL A 192 -13.97 -4.58 11.67
N VAL A 193 -14.49 -5.06 10.52
CA VAL A 193 -15.40 -4.29 9.67
C VAL A 193 -16.61 -3.80 10.43
N ALA A 194 -17.21 -4.64 11.29
CA ALA A 194 -18.37 -4.25 12.11
C ALA A 194 -18.06 -3.06 13.04
N THR A 195 -16.81 -2.93 13.52
CA THR A 195 -16.40 -1.79 14.36
C THR A 195 -16.14 -0.50 13.58
N LEU A 196 -15.88 -0.58 12.27
CA LEU A 196 -15.62 0.59 11.42
C LEU A 196 -16.92 1.32 11.02
N GLY A 197 -18.06 0.65 11.06
CA GLY A 197 -19.36 1.24 10.73
C GLY A 197 -19.95 2.13 11.83
N ASP A 198 -19.39 2.07 13.03
CA ASP A 198 -19.86 2.83 14.22
C ASP A 198 -19.01 4.10 14.47
N ALA A 199 -18.08 4.49 13.55
CA ALA A 199 -17.13 5.59 13.72
C ALA A 199 -17.43 6.78 12.80
#